data_15a221fdd54d54feb8beb86bb15b8d22
#
_entry.id   15a221fdd54d54feb8beb86bb15b8d22
#
_cell.length_a   1.000
_cell.length_b   1.000
_cell.length_c   1.000
_cell.angle_alpha   90.00
_cell.angle_beta   90.00
_cell.angle_gamma   90.00
#
_symmetry.space_group_name_H-M   'P 1'
#
loop_
_entity.id
_entity.type
_entity.pdbx_description
1 polymer ?
#
loop_
_entity_poly.entity_id
_entity_poly.type
_entity_poly.pdbx_seq_one_letter_code
_entity_poly.pdbx_strand_id
1 'polypeptide(L)'
;MDIKLHGAQPPKSRVYILTDEAGRVLRLEGEYSLPADLTDWTLIEEGPPCDRLNLAQSHYLNGPLYDYHGRPRYRWDGVALQTIDYDAEVGV
;
A
#
# COMPACT_ATOMS: atom_id res chain seq x y z
N MET A 1 -15.00 29.14 -18.14
CA MET A 1 -14.55 28.49 -18.02
C MET A 1 -14.12 27.93 -17.23
N ASP A 2 -13.69 27.41 -17.23
CA ASP A 2 -13.42 26.75 -16.25
C ASP A 2 -12.05 26.72 -15.99
N ILE A 3 -11.56 27.80 -15.50
CA ILE A 3 -10.23 27.92 -15.18
C ILE A 3 -9.76 26.84 -14.33
N LYS A 4 -10.63 26.28 -13.53
CA LYS A 4 -10.25 25.22 -12.70
C LYS A 4 -9.78 24.03 -13.44
N LEU A 5 -10.23 23.85 -14.64
CA LEU A 5 -9.80 22.73 -15.44
C LEU A 5 -8.46 22.99 -16.07
N HIS A 6 -8.07 24.25 -16.16
CA HIS A 6 -6.77 24.56 -16.69
C HIS A 6 -5.75 24.29 -15.61
N GLY A 7 -4.84 23.44 -15.83
CA GLY A 7 -3.86 23.12 -14.85
C GLY A 7 -4.32 22.13 -13.81
N ALA A 8 -5.58 21.71 -13.87
CA ALA A 8 -6.04 20.70 -12.95
C ALA A 8 -5.39 19.36 -13.32
N GLN A 9 -4.92 18.65 -12.31
CA GLN A 9 -4.36 17.33 -12.55
C GLN A 9 -5.50 16.35 -12.78
N PRO A 10 -5.32 15.36 -13.66
CA PRO A 10 -6.29 14.28 -13.75
C PRO A 10 -6.42 13.63 -12.37
N PRO A 11 -7.59 13.16 -12.00
CA PRO A 11 -7.74 12.48 -10.72
C PRO A 11 -6.83 11.26 -10.67
N LYS A 12 -6.26 11.03 -9.51
CA LYS A 12 -5.41 9.88 -9.27
C LYS A 12 -5.82 9.21 -7.98
N SER A 13 -5.63 7.92 -7.94
CA SER A 13 -5.81 7.16 -6.71
C SER A 13 -4.46 6.66 -6.24
N ARG A 14 -4.26 6.65 -4.94
CA ARG A 14 -2.97 6.37 -4.33
C ARG A 14 -3.08 5.18 -3.39
N VAL A 15 -2.00 4.42 -3.31
CA VAL A 15 -1.89 3.31 -2.36
C VAL A 15 -0.66 3.58 -1.49
N TYR A 16 -0.88 3.53 -0.19
CA TYR A 16 0.16 3.77 0.80
C TYR A 16 0.30 2.58 1.72
N ILE A 17 1.50 2.40 2.26
CA ILE A 17 1.76 1.37 3.26
C ILE A 17 2.40 1.99 4.50
N LEU A 18 2.18 1.33 5.62
CA LEU A 18 2.87 1.63 6.86
C LEU A 18 3.74 0.42 7.17
N THR A 19 5.02 0.64 7.44
CA THR A 19 5.96 -0.45 7.67
C THR A 19 6.61 -0.33 9.04
N ASP A 20 7.15 -1.44 9.53
CA ASP A 20 7.99 -1.42 10.73
C ASP A 20 9.43 -1.17 10.32
N GLU A 21 10.34 -1.23 11.29
CA GLU A 21 11.75 -0.94 11.05
C GLU A 21 12.40 -1.94 10.10
N ALA A 22 11.88 -3.15 10.02
CA ALA A 22 12.42 -4.16 9.14
C ALA A 22 11.80 -4.11 7.75
N GLY A 23 10.91 -3.13 7.51
CA GLY A 23 10.24 -3.00 6.22
C GLY A 23 9.04 -3.89 6.05
N ARG A 24 8.60 -4.57 7.12
CA ARG A 24 7.41 -5.42 7.00
C ARG A 24 6.17 -4.55 6.97
N VAL A 25 5.23 -4.89 6.11
CA VAL A 25 4.05 -4.07 5.87
C VAL A 25 3.01 -4.36 6.95
N LEU A 26 2.74 -3.35 7.76
CA LEU A 26 1.78 -3.45 8.85
C LEU A 26 0.38 -3.05 8.42
N ARG A 27 0.27 -2.11 7.49
CA ARG A 27 -1.01 -1.66 6.95
C ARG A 27 -0.85 -1.28 5.49
N LEU A 28 -1.93 -1.43 4.73
CA LEU A 28 -1.98 -1.02 3.33
C LEU A 28 -3.34 -0.40 3.11
N GLU A 29 -3.37 0.85 2.61
CA GLU A 29 -4.61 1.58 2.41
C GLU A 29 -4.64 2.17 1.01
N GLY A 30 -5.82 2.17 0.42
CA GLY A 30 -6.04 2.81 -0.87
C GLY A 30 -6.72 4.16 -0.71
N GLU A 31 -6.95 4.82 -1.82
CA GLU A 31 -7.45 6.20 -1.83
C GLU A 31 -8.66 6.41 -0.92
N TYR A 32 -9.60 5.48 -0.93
CA TYR A 32 -10.84 5.67 -0.16
C TYR A 32 -10.67 5.45 1.33
N SER A 33 -9.56 4.91 1.77
CA SER A 33 -9.34 4.64 3.19
C SER A 33 -8.05 5.26 3.73
N LEU A 34 -7.47 6.20 2.97
CA LEU A 34 -6.21 6.82 3.43
C LEU A 34 -6.44 7.61 4.71
N PRO A 35 -5.51 7.48 5.67
CA PRO A 35 -5.58 8.31 6.85
C PRO A 35 -5.30 9.77 6.51
N ALA A 36 -5.74 10.68 7.38
CA ALA A 36 -5.53 12.09 7.15
C ALA A 36 -4.05 12.47 7.25
N ASP A 37 -3.31 11.81 8.14
CA ASP A 37 -1.89 12.07 8.33
C ASP A 37 -1.09 10.94 7.71
N LEU A 38 -0.36 11.24 6.66
CA LEU A 38 0.44 10.27 5.93
C LEU A 38 1.94 10.39 6.23
N THR A 39 2.30 11.09 7.30
CA THR A 39 3.70 11.39 7.60
C THR A 39 4.60 10.17 7.62
N ASP A 40 4.14 9.08 8.26
CA ASP A 40 4.96 7.89 8.38
C ASP A 40 4.67 6.84 7.31
N TRP A 41 3.84 7.19 6.35
CA TRP A 41 3.41 6.25 5.33
C TRP A 41 4.23 6.39 4.06
N THR A 42 4.32 5.33 3.30
CA THR A 42 5.07 5.30 2.05
C THR A 42 4.11 5.11 0.88
N LEU A 43 4.18 6.00 -0.09
CA LEU A 43 3.41 5.86 -1.32
C LEU A 43 4.05 4.78 -2.17
N ILE A 44 3.29 3.76 -2.55
CA ILE A 44 3.84 2.67 -3.34
C ILE A 44 3.27 2.61 -4.76
N GLU A 45 2.11 3.21 -4.98
CA GLU A 45 1.55 3.27 -6.32
C GLU A 45 0.54 4.39 -6.42
N GLU A 46 0.46 5.03 -7.60
CA GLU A 46 -0.64 5.94 -7.89
C GLU A 46 -0.93 5.86 -9.37
N GLY A 47 -2.18 6.10 -9.74
CA GLY A 47 -2.59 6.03 -11.12
C GLY A 47 -4.04 6.37 -11.28
N PRO A 48 -4.59 6.17 -12.48
CA PRO A 48 -6.01 6.48 -12.72
C PRO A 48 -6.90 5.72 -11.74
N PRO A 49 -7.98 6.34 -11.27
CA PRO A 49 -8.85 5.71 -10.29
C PRO A 49 -9.40 4.37 -10.78
N CYS A 50 -9.34 3.39 -9.90
CA CYS A 50 -9.91 2.07 -10.15
C CYS A 50 -10.08 1.39 -8.80
N ASP A 51 -10.86 0.32 -8.78
CA ASP A 51 -11.13 -0.37 -7.52
C ASP A 51 -9.86 -0.89 -6.87
N ARG A 52 -8.91 -1.36 -7.66
CA ARG A 52 -7.67 -1.88 -7.13
C ARG A 52 -6.93 -0.83 -6.30
N LEU A 53 -6.96 0.41 -6.73
CA LEU A 53 -6.28 1.50 -6.03
C LEU A 53 -7.16 2.14 -4.98
N ASN A 54 -8.45 2.34 -5.28
CA ASN A 54 -9.36 2.99 -4.35
C ASN A 54 -9.66 2.12 -3.14
N LEU A 55 -9.77 0.82 -3.36
CA LEU A 55 -10.13 -0.16 -2.32
C LEU A 55 -8.95 -1.09 -2.06
N ALA A 56 -7.76 -0.54 -2.05
CA ALA A 56 -6.55 -1.35 -2.02
C ALA A 56 -6.46 -2.28 -0.82
N GLN A 57 -7.01 -1.88 0.31
CA GLN A 57 -6.95 -2.74 1.50
C GLN A 57 -7.59 -4.10 1.28
N SER A 58 -8.49 -4.21 0.30
CA SER A 58 -9.16 -5.48 0.02
C SER A 58 -8.92 -5.97 -1.39
N HIS A 59 -8.34 -5.16 -2.26
CA HIS A 59 -8.21 -5.51 -3.69
C HIS A 59 -6.77 -5.50 -4.21
N TYR A 60 -5.84 -4.99 -3.44
CA TYR A 60 -4.48 -4.80 -3.96
C TYR A 60 -3.61 -6.04 -3.83
N LEU A 61 -3.70 -6.72 -2.70
CA LEU A 61 -2.87 -7.88 -2.43
C LEU A 61 -3.58 -9.16 -2.85
N ASN A 62 -2.79 -10.20 -3.08
CA ASN A 62 -3.32 -11.51 -3.34
C ASN A 62 -3.46 -12.22 -2.00
N GLY A 63 -4.59 -12.02 -1.34
CA GLY A 63 -4.85 -12.61 -0.04
C GLY A 63 -4.68 -11.60 1.09
N PRO A 64 -4.74 -12.06 2.33
CA PRO A 64 -4.74 -11.17 3.49
C PRO A 64 -3.37 -10.54 3.73
N LEU A 65 -3.37 -9.45 4.49
CA LEU A 65 -2.14 -8.75 4.84
C LEU A 65 -1.34 -9.52 5.88
N TYR A 66 -2.02 -10.23 6.78
CA TYR A 66 -1.37 -11.00 7.84
C TYR A 66 -1.62 -12.48 7.64
N ASP A 67 -0.64 -13.30 8.06
CA ASP A 67 -0.78 -14.74 7.89
C ASP A 67 -1.57 -15.35 9.05
N TYR A 68 -1.68 -16.68 9.03
CA TYR A 68 -2.41 -17.44 10.03
C TYR A 68 -1.90 -17.17 11.45
N HIS A 69 -0.62 -16.87 11.59
CA HIS A 69 -0.01 -16.61 12.89
C HIS A 69 -0.01 -15.12 13.26
N GLY A 70 -0.67 -14.28 12.46
CA GLY A 70 -0.73 -12.85 12.75
C GLY A 70 0.52 -12.09 12.36
N ARG A 71 1.35 -12.66 11.49
CA ARG A 71 2.58 -12.00 11.04
C ARG A 71 2.34 -11.33 9.70
N PRO A 72 2.99 -10.17 9.42
CA PRO A 72 2.86 -9.53 8.11
C PRO A 72 3.34 -10.47 7.00
N ARG A 73 2.61 -10.56 5.91
CA ARG A 73 2.98 -11.44 4.80
C ARG A 73 3.91 -10.78 3.81
N TYR A 74 4.06 -9.45 3.85
CA TYR A 74 4.81 -8.72 2.84
C TYR A 74 5.84 -7.80 3.46
N ARG A 75 6.91 -7.57 2.69
CA ARG A 75 7.94 -6.61 3.03
C ARG A 75 8.10 -5.68 1.84
N TRP A 76 8.38 -4.42 2.12
CA TRP A 76 8.67 -3.42 1.10
C TRP A 76 10.18 -3.29 0.98
N ASP A 77 10.71 -3.48 -0.22
CA ASP A 77 12.15 -3.42 -0.43
C ASP A 77 12.61 -2.06 -0.98
N GLY A 78 11.71 -1.10 -1.03
CA GLY A 78 12.00 0.22 -1.58
C GLY A 78 11.50 0.38 -3.02
N VAL A 79 11.18 -0.71 -3.68
CA VAL A 79 10.74 -0.72 -5.07
C VAL A 79 9.47 -1.54 -5.23
N ALA A 80 9.38 -2.69 -4.57
CA ALA A 80 8.26 -3.59 -4.76
C ALA A 80 7.93 -4.31 -3.46
N LEU A 81 6.71 -4.84 -3.39
CA LEU A 81 6.29 -5.68 -2.28
C LEU A 81 6.78 -7.09 -2.53
N GLN A 82 7.37 -7.68 -1.51
CA GLN A 82 7.88 -9.03 -1.55
C GLN A 82 7.18 -9.85 -0.49
N THR A 83 6.84 -11.10 -0.79
CA THR A 83 6.30 -11.98 0.24
C THR A 83 7.43 -12.39 1.17
N ILE A 84 7.11 -12.58 2.45
CA ILE A 84 8.11 -12.98 3.45
C ILE A 84 8.02 -14.48 3.62
N ASP A 85 9.18 -15.14 3.57
CA ASP A 85 9.28 -16.56 3.85
C ASP A 85 9.86 -16.70 5.25
N TYR A 86 8.98 -16.80 6.24
CA TYR A 86 9.41 -16.89 7.63
C TYR A 86 10.19 -18.17 7.92
N ASP A 87 9.89 -19.25 7.18
CA ASP A 87 10.62 -20.47 7.40
C ASP A 87 12.09 -20.32 6.99
N ALA A 88 12.33 -19.64 5.88
CA ALA A 88 13.70 -19.37 5.45
C ALA A 88 14.41 -18.45 6.43
N GLU A 89 13.72 -17.45 6.98
CA GLU A 89 14.34 -16.54 7.92
C GLU A 89 14.66 -17.22 9.23
N VAL A 90 13.80 -18.10 9.70
CA VAL A 90 14.00 -18.79 10.95
C VAL A 90 15.06 -19.86 10.82
N GLY A 91 15.17 -20.45 9.66
CA GLY A 91 16.11 -21.53 9.43
C GLY A 91 17.55 -21.13 9.33
N VAL A 92 17.84 -19.86 9.53
CA VAL A 92 19.22 -19.40 9.38
C VAL A 92 19.97 -19.49 10.67
#